data_cb910440e7a1598579169681d37c365d
#
_entry.id   cb910440e7a1598579169681d37c365d
#
_cell.length_a   1.000
_cell.length_b   1.000
_cell.length_c   1.000
_cell.angle_alpha   90.00
_cell.angle_beta   90.00
_cell.angle_gamma   90.00
#
_symmetry.space_group_name_H-M   'P 1'
#
loop_
_entity.id
_entity.type
_entity.pdbx_description
1 polymer ?
#
loop_
_entity_poly.entity_id
_entity_poly.type
_entity_poly.pdbx_seq_one_letter_code
_entity_poly.pdbx_strand_id
1 'polypeptide(L)'
;CTTTRQQEVFKLLSSNISKTDVAKQLGISRSTVRSVIKSVQHKAERRGKLGHLADQGLVPEGYFAETTVQRRLNPETNQLEVVGDWVKSRNDKKAQADAFIQFIEGLKHEIKPAKPVKAKLGNYSSDLASAIIFGDPHIGVLAHAVETLGEDYDLDKGISDIKAAIDYCVDCAPASEEGWFINVGDLTHANDTKHETPGHGNRMDMAARHNQTMRAAGAVIRYCISKMLTKFKTVKVINARGNHDVDAAFAVNLYLEGVYENEPRVEVFGNDSKFNFIEFGNNLIGVNHGDGINDHRLCGVMTRCAAEAWGRTKYR
;
A
#
# COMPACT_ATOMS: atom_id res chain seq x y z
N CYS A 1 -34.56 -7.91 0.94
CA CYS A 1 -34.71 -8.15 2.39
C CYS A 1 -34.99 -9.61 2.65
N THR A 2 -34.30 -10.24 3.60
CA THR A 2 -34.40 -11.68 3.89
C THR A 2 -35.04 -11.98 5.26
N THR A 3 -35.19 -10.97 6.11
CA THR A 3 -35.84 -11.09 7.42
C THR A 3 -36.98 -10.09 7.56
N THR A 4 -37.98 -10.43 8.36
CA THR A 4 -39.13 -9.56 8.67
C THR A 4 -38.66 -8.18 9.16
N ARG A 5 -37.63 -8.15 10.03
CA ARG A 5 -37.05 -6.93 10.57
C ARG A 5 -36.40 -6.03 9.49
N GLN A 6 -35.76 -6.64 8.52
CA GLN A 6 -35.20 -5.91 7.38
C GLN A 6 -36.31 -5.31 6.51
N GLN A 7 -37.40 -6.03 6.31
CA GLN A 7 -38.55 -5.55 5.55
C GLN A 7 -39.23 -4.38 6.22
N GLU A 8 -39.44 -4.42 7.56
CA GLU A 8 -40.00 -3.33 8.35
C GLU A 8 -39.16 -2.04 8.28
N VAL A 9 -37.84 -2.17 8.49
CA VAL A 9 -36.91 -1.03 8.41
C VAL A 9 -36.95 -0.39 7.02
N PHE A 10 -36.90 -1.18 5.95
CA PHE A 10 -36.91 -0.65 4.60
C PHE A 10 -38.28 -0.09 4.17
N LYS A 11 -39.39 -0.67 4.64
CA LYS A 11 -40.74 -0.14 4.42
C LYS A 11 -40.87 1.26 5.00
N LEU A 12 -40.36 1.52 6.20
CA LEU A 12 -40.41 2.82 6.83
C LEU A 12 -39.45 3.82 6.18
N LEU A 13 -38.27 3.38 5.75
CA LEU A 13 -37.32 4.25 5.04
C LEU A 13 -37.82 4.66 3.66
N SER A 14 -38.56 3.77 2.94
CA SER A 14 -39.15 4.11 1.65
C SER A 14 -40.32 5.10 1.75
N SER A 15 -40.88 5.30 2.95
CA SER A 15 -41.86 6.33 3.25
C SER A 15 -41.22 7.67 3.68
N ASN A 16 -39.95 7.87 3.39
CA ASN A 16 -39.17 9.10 3.68
C ASN A 16 -39.02 9.43 5.19
N ILE A 17 -39.14 8.42 6.04
CA ILE A 17 -38.99 8.57 7.50
C ILE A 17 -37.49 8.55 7.85
N SER A 18 -37.08 9.47 8.74
CA SER A 18 -35.66 9.54 9.13
C SER A 18 -35.19 8.30 9.88
N LYS A 19 -33.90 7.96 9.75
CA LYS A 19 -33.28 6.80 10.46
C LYS A 19 -33.47 6.86 11.98
N THR A 20 -33.63 8.07 12.55
CA THR A 20 -33.88 8.29 13.96
C THR A 20 -35.30 7.93 14.34
N ASP A 21 -36.27 8.31 13.50
CA ASP A 21 -37.67 8.03 13.75
C ASP A 21 -37.99 6.55 13.48
N VAL A 22 -37.39 5.95 12.47
CA VAL A 22 -37.45 4.49 12.25
C VAL A 22 -36.94 3.73 13.49
N ALA A 23 -35.85 4.18 14.09
CA ALA A 23 -35.32 3.59 15.31
C ALA A 23 -36.33 3.68 16.49
N LYS A 24 -36.94 4.84 16.66
CA LYS A 24 -37.98 5.08 17.66
C LYS A 24 -39.23 4.23 17.44
N GLN A 25 -39.75 4.18 16.21
CA GLN A 25 -40.97 3.43 15.86
C GLN A 25 -40.82 1.94 16.05
N LEU A 26 -39.59 1.39 15.76
CA LEU A 26 -39.32 -0.03 15.87
C LEU A 26 -38.74 -0.42 17.24
N GLY A 27 -38.55 0.52 18.17
CA GLY A 27 -37.97 0.25 19.49
C GLY A 27 -36.54 -0.31 19.43
N ILE A 28 -35.73 0.16 18.47
CA ILE A 28 -34.36 -0.30 18.27
C ILE A 28 -33.38 0.87 18.27
N SER A 29 -32.09 0.58 18.43
CA SER A 29 -31.07 1.61 18.39
C SER A 29 -30.85 2.13 16.95
N ARG A 30 -30.42 3.39 16.82
CA ARG A 30 -30.04 3.97 15.52
C ARG A 30 -28.87 3.21 14.88
N SER A 31 -27.98 2.64 15.67
CA SER A 31 -26.90 1.76 15.21
C SER A 31 -27.45 0.48 14.61
N THR A 32 -28.49 -0.12 15.20
CA THR A 32 -29.18 -1.28 14.64
C THR A 32 -29.81 -0.99 13.29
N VAL A 33 -30.44 0.18 13.12
CA VAL A 33 -30.99 0.60 11.80
C VAL A 33 -29.88 0.71 10.77
N ARG A 34 -28.73 1.33 11.12
CA ARG A 34 -27.56 1.42 10.23
C ARG A 34 -27.00 0.04 9.84
N SER A 35 -26.90 -0.86 10.81
CA SER A 35 -26.41 -2.22 10.59
C SER A 35 -27.35 -3.01 9.66
N VAL A 36 -28.67 -2.86 9.84
CA VAL A 36 -29.67 -3.47 8.93
C VAL A 36 -29.53 -2.94 7.50
N ILE A 37 -29.41 -1.63 7.34
CA ILE A 37 -29.20 -1.00 6.01
C ILE A 37 -27.93 -1.57 5.36
N LYS A 38 -26.81 -1.55 6.07
CA LYS A 38 -25.52 -2.05 5.59
C LYS A 38 -25.58 -3.53 5.19
N SER A 39 -26.25 -4.35 6.02
CA SER A 39 -26.44 -5.79 5.74
C SER A 39 -27.28 -6.04 4.48
N VAL A 40 -28.33 -5.25 4.25
CA VAL A 40 -29.19 -5.40 3.06
C VAL A 40 -28.47 -4.87 1.82
N GLN A 41 -27.74 -3.76 1.92
CA GLN A 41 -26.89 -3.25 0.83
C GLN A 41 -25.86 -4.30 0.41
N HIS A 42 -25.12 -4.85 1.34
CA HIS A 42 -24.13 -5.89 1.06
C HIS A 42 -24.74 -7.18 0.44
N LYS A 43 -25.95 -7.54 0.84
CA LYS A 43 -26.69 -8.66 0.22
C LYS A 43 -27.19 -8.30 -1.19
N ALA A 44 -27.60 -7.06 -1.41
CA ALA A 44 -28.01 -6.57 -2.73
C ALA A 44 -26.83 -6.49 -3.70
N GLU A 45 -25.67 -6.04 -3.21
CA GLU A 45 -24.39 -6.06 -3.93
C GLU A 45 -24.02 -7.47 -4.40
N ARG A 46 -24.03 -8.44 -3.46
CA ARG A 46 -23.75 -9.85 -3.79
C ARG A 46 -24.72 -10.47 -4.79
N ARG A 47 -25.94 -9.97 -4.88
CA ARG A 47 -26.98 -10.49 -5.77
C ARG A 47 -27.16 -9.67 -7.06
N GLY A 48 -26.34 -8.65 -7.29
CA GLY A 48 -26.42 -7.79 -8.48
C GLY A 48 -27.74 -7.01 -8.60
N LYS A 49 -28.47 -6.79 -7.48
CA LYS A 49 -29.78 -6.10 -7.48
C LYS A 49 -29.66 -4.65 -7.02
N LEU A 50 -28.80 -3.88 -7.69
CA LEU A 50 -28.59 -2.46 -7.38
C LEU A 50 -29.16 -1.50 -8.42
N GLY A 51 -30.01 -1.97 -9.37
CA GLY A 51 -30.44 -1.19 -10.53
C GLY A 51 -31.00 0.19 -10.21
N HIS A 52 -31.89 0.29 -9.24
CA HIS A 52 -32.47 1.56 -8.80
C HIS A 52 -31.56 2.37 -7.85
N LEU A 53 -30.43 1.82 -7.41
CA LEU A 53 -29.45 2.50 -6.57
C LEU A 53 -28.39 3.21 -7.41
N ALA A 54 -28.13 2.74 -8.62
CA ALA A 54 -27.21 3.38 -9.58
C ALA A 54 -27.71 4.77 -10.01
N ASP A 55 -29.03 4.90 -10.24
CA ASP A 55 -29.67 6.17 -10.60
C ASP A 55 -29.67 7.19 -9.45
N GLN A 56 -29.36 6.77 -8.22
CA GLN A 56 -29.31 7.60 -7.02
C GLN A 56 -27.89 7.95 -6.56
N GLY A 57 -26.87 7.70 -7.39
CA GLY A 57 -25.47 7.98 -7.03
C GLY A 57 -24.89 7.05 -5.96
N LEU A 58 -25.47 5.86 -5.79
CA LEU A 58 -25.07 4.89 -4.76
C LEU A 58 -24.14 3.80 -5.29
N VAL A 59 -23.58 3.96 -6.46
CA VAL A 59 -22.47 3.13 -6.96
C VAL A 59 -21.21 3.59 -6.26
N PRO A 60 -20.45 2.71 -5.59
CA PRO A 60 -19.21 3.09 -4.92
C PRO A 60 -18.25 3.76 -5.90
N GLU A 61 -17.47 4.72 -5.40
CA GLU A 61 -16.43 5.38 -6.17
C GLU A 61 -15.45 4.34 -6.73
N GLY A 62 -15.13 4.41 -8.03
CA GLY A 62 -14.29 3.42 -8.73
C GLY A 62 -15.04 2.23 -9.32
N TYR A 63 -16.39 2.26 -9.30
CA TYR A 63 -17.23 1.25 -9.94
C TYR A 63 -18.20 1.90 -10.93
N PHE A 64 -18.49 1.23 -12.04
CA PHE A 64 -19.57 1.61 -12.94
C PHE A 64 -20.69 0.58 -12.91
N ALA A 65 -21.90 1.05 -13.21
CA ALA A 65 -23.09 0.20 -13.31
C ALA A 65 -23.24 -0.34 -14.72
N GLU A 66 -23.30 -1.66 -14.86
CA GLU A 66 -23.64 -2.33 -16.13
C GLU A 66 -25.06 -2.88 -16.01
N THR A 67 -25.98 -2.31 -16.81
CA THR A 67 -27.37 -2.72 -16.80
C THR A 67 -27.61 -3.83 -17.83
N THR A 68 -28.16 -4.96 -17.40
CA THR A 68 -28.62 -6.03 -18.27
C THR A 68 -30.13 -6.14 -18.18
N VAL A 69 -30.81 -6.02 -19.30
CA VAL A 69 -32.25 -6.08 -19.38
C VAL A 69 -32.67 -7.40 -20.02
N GLN A 70 -33.45 -8.20 -19.28
CA GLN A 70 -34.04 -9.42 -19.83
C GLN A 70 -35.41 -9.10 -20.37
N ARG A 71 -35.62 -9.39 -21.68
CA ARG A 71 -36.90 -9.21 -22.35
C ARG A 71 -37.48 -10.57 -22.68
N ARG A 72 -38.79 -10.70 -22.54
CA ARG A 72 -39.56 -11.88 -22.94
C ARG A 72 -40.65 -11.44 -23.87
N LEU A 73 -40.88 -12.23 -24.93
CA LEU A 73 -42.01 -12.01 -25.83
C LEU A 73 -43.31 -12.35 -25.11
N ASN A 74 -44.20 -11.40 -25.00
CA ASN A 74 -45.56 -11.64 -24.51
C ASN A 74 -46.34 -12.35 -25.60
N PRO A 75 -46.84 -13.59 -25.39
CA PRO A 75 -47.55 -14.36 -26.42
C PRO A 75 -48.91 -13.77 -26.80
N GLU A 76 -49.51 -12.94 -25.95
CA GLU A 76 -50.82 -12.34 -26.21
C GLU A 76 -50.72 -11.04 -27.03
N THR A 77 -49.71 -10.23 -26.74
CA THR A 77 -49.50 -8.92 -27.39
C THR A 77 -48.47 -8.94 -28.51
N ASN A 78 -47.70 -10.03 -28.62
CA ASN A 78 -46.58 -10.18 -29.56
C ASN A 78 -45.51 -9.06 -29.40
N GLN A 79 -45.42 -8.46 -28.24
CA GLN A 79 -44.44 -7.41 -27.91
C GLN A 79 -43.39 -7.93 -26.89
N LEU A 80 -42.18 -7.37 -26.99
CA LEU A 80 -41.12 -7.68 -26.04
C LEU A 80 -41.32 -6.87 -24.75
N GLU A 81 -41.66 -7.55 -23.68
CA GLU A 81 -41.80 -6.96 -22.34
C GLU A 81 -40.54 -7.18 -21.53
N VAL A 82 -40.16 -6.19 -20.71
CA VAL A 82 -39.07 -6.30 -19.75
C VAL A 82 -39.53 -7.13 -18.56
N VAL A 83 -38.98 -8.33 -18.42
CA VAL A 83 -39.29 -9.25 -17.32
C VAL A 83 -38.34 -9.14 -16.14
N GLY A 84 -37.22 -8.46 -16.34
CA GLY A 84 -36.25 -8.17 -15.28
C GLY A 84 -35.14 -7.33 -15.81
N ASP A 85 -34.62 -6.50 -14.94
CA ASP A 85 -33.40 -5.78 -15.11
C ASP A 85 -32.48 -6.05 -13.91
N TRP A 86 -31.21 -6.15 -14.15
CA TRP A 86 -30.22 -6.22 -13.11
C TRP A 86 -29.01 -5.42 -13.48
N VAL A 87 -28.47 -4.74 -12.48
CA VAL A 87 -27.27 -3.95 -12.61
C VAL A 87 -26.14 -4.67 -11.87
N LYS A 88 -25.06 -4.90 -12.57
CA LYS A 88 -23.79 -5.39 -12.00
C LYS A 88 -22.88 -4.18 -11.79
N SER A 89 -22.36 -4.01 -10.59
CA SER A 89 -21.23 -3.12 -10.37
C SER A 89 -19.96 -3.82 -10.85
N ARG A 90 -19.25 -3.22 -11.80
CA ARG A 90 -17.94 -3.67 -12.23
C ARG A 90 -16.89 -2.67 -11.81
N ASN A 91 -15.70 -3.18 -11.45
CA ASN A 91 -14.54 -2.37 -11.16
C ASN A 91 -14.17 -1.55 -12.40
N ASP A 92 -14.19 -0.24 -12.30
CA ASP A 92 -13.74 0.63 -13.36
C ASP A 92 -12.21 0.73 -13.33
N LYS A 93 -11.59 -0.20 -14.06
CA LYS A 93 -10.13 -0.24 -14.20
C LYS A 93 -9.56 1.07 -14.77
N LYS A 94 -10.36 1.79 -15.58
CA LYS A 94 -9.94 3.06 -16.15
C LYS A 94 -9.97 4.15 -15.07
N ALA A 95 -11.06 4.25 -14.30
CA ALA A 95 -11.15 5.20 -13.19
C ALA A 95 -10.07 4.94 -12.12
N GLN A 96 -9.72 3.67 -11.86
CA GLN A 96 -8.63 3.31 -10.97
C GLN A 96 -7.27 3.75 -11.53
N ALA A 97 -7.02 3.52 -12.82
CA ALA A 97 -5.80 3.98 -13.48
C ALA A 97 -5.72 5.52 -13.51
N ASP A 98 -6.82 6.19 -13.81
CA ASP A 98 -6.89 7.66 -13.83
C ASP A 98 -6.69 8.25 -12.41
N ALA A 99 -7.26 7.64 -11.38
CA ALA A 99 -7.03 8.02 -9.98
C ALA A 99 -5.57 7.81 -9.57
N PHE A 100 -4.94 6.73 -10.02
CA PHE A 100 -3.52 6.46 -9.79
C PHE A 100 -2.64 7.48 -10.52
N ILE A 101 -2.95 7.82 -11.77
CA ILE A 101 -2.24 8.86 -12.52
C ILE A 101 -2.39 10.22 -11.84
N GLN A 102 -3.60 10.60 -11.41
CA GLN A 102 -3.83 11.84 -10.66
C GLN A 102 -3.07 11.86 -9.32
N PHE A 103 -2.98 10.72 -8.65
CA PHE A 103 -2.18 10.58 -7.43
C PHE A 103 -0.69 10.82 -7.73
N ILE A 104 -0.14 10.19 -8.78
CA ILE A 104 1.24 10.39 -9.23
C ILE A 104 1.49 11.84 -9.65
N GLU A 105 0.56 12.45 -10.38
CA GLU A 105 0.67 13.87 -10.78
C GLU A 105 0.60 14.81 -9.58
N GLY A 106 -0.25 14.51 -8.60
CA GLY A 106 -0.29 15.23 -7.33
C GLY A 106 1.03 15.13 -6.55
N LEU A 107 1.67 13.96 -6.57
CA LEU A 107 2.99 13.76 -5.97
C LEU A 107 4.08 14.58 -6.68
N LYS A 108 4.05 14.71 -8.01
CA LYS A 108 5.03 15.53 -8.76
C LYS A 108 5.07 16.99 -8.30
N HIS A 109 3.94 17.58 -7.95
CA HIS A 109 3.88 18.96 -7.46
C HIS A 109 4.38 19.12 -6.02
N GLU A 110 4.42 18.04 -5.23
CA GLU A 110 4.94 18.04 -3.86
C GLU A 110 6.37 17.52 -3.76
N ILE A 111 6.90 16.88 -4.80
CA ILE A 111 8.28 16.39 -4.85
C ILE A 111 9.20 17.59 -5.01
N LYS A 112 9.81 18.00 -3.90
CA LYS A 112 10.90 18.96 -3.92
C LYS A 112 12.22 18.18 -3.97
N PRO A 113 13.15 18.55 -4.87
CA PRO A 113 14.49 17.98 -4.87
C PRO A 113 15.10 18.01 -3.49
N ALA A 114 15.89 17.01 -3.16
CA ALA A 114 16.59 16.96 -1.89
C ALA A 114 17.54 18.16 -1.78
N LYS A 115 17.58 18.78 -0.60
CA LYS A 115 18.57 19.83 -0.33
C LYS A 115 19.94 19.17 -0.24
N PRO A 116 21.00 19.76 -0.82
CA PRO A 116 22.36 19.26 -0.69
C PRO A 116 22.75 19.09 0.79
N VAL A 117 23.19 17.90 1.15
CA VAL A 117 23.69 17.59 2.49
C VAL A 117 25.22 17.75 2.48
N LYS A 118 25.76 18.56 3.39
CA LYS A 118 27.21 18.67 3.56
C LYS A 118 27.73 17.40 4.24
N ALA A 119 28.59 16.66 3.56
CA ALA A 119 29.30 15.55 4.18
C ALA A 119 30.36 16.07 5.16
N LYS A 120 30.53 15.40 6.29
CA LYS A 120 31.73 15.55 7.09
C LYS A 120 32.85 14.82 6.34
N LEU A 121 33.70 15.56 5.64
CA LEU A 121 34.86 14.98 4.97
C LEU A 121 35.76 14.33 6.01
N GLY A 122 35.94 13.04 5.94
CA GLY A 122 36.80 12.21 6.76
C GLY A 122 37.65 11.27 5.89
N ASN A 123 38.57 10.55 6.50
CA ASN A 123 39.27 9.46 5.81
C ASN A 123 38.30 8.30 5.70
N TYR A 124 37.80 8.05 4.49
CA TYR A 124 36.94 6.92 4.19
C TYR A 124 37.78 5.70 3.78
N SER A 125 37.35 4.52 4.22
CA SER A 125 37.87 3.26 3.64
C SER A 125 37.05 2.90 2.41
N SER A 126 37.70 2.84 1.27
CA SER A 126 37.10 2.40 0.00
C SER A 126 36.86 0.88 -0.04
N ASP A 127 37.49 0.14 0.85
CA ASP A 127 37.38 -1.31 0.96
C ASP A 127 36.18 -1.75 1.84
N LEU A 128 35.45 -0.77 2.37
CA LEU A 128 34.30 -0.99 3.25
C LEU A 128 33.03 -0.35 2.67
N ALA A 129 31.94 -1.07 2.79
CA ALA A 129 30.58 -0.53 2.70
C ALA A 129 29.85 -0.80 4.01
N SER A 130 29.03 0.14 4.43
CA SER A 130 28.18 0.00 5.63
C SER A 130 26.73 -0.18 5.20
N ALA A 131 26.16 -1.36 5.40
CA ALA A 131 24.75 -1.62 5.12
C ALA A 131 23.91 -1.43 6.38
N ILE A 132 22.87 -0.61 6.29
CA ILE A 132 21.83 -0.45 7.30
C ILE A 132 20.57 -1.09 6.73
N ILE A 133 20.12 -2.17 7.38
CA ILE A 133 19.05 -3.03 6.87
C ILE A 133 17.83 -2.88 7.78
N PHE A 134 16.70 -2.57 7.19
CA PHE A 134 15.39 -2.57 7.82
C PHE A 134 14.56 -3.73 7.27
N GLY A 135 13.93 -4.50 8.17
CA GLY A 135 12.94 -5.52 7.80
C GLY A 135 11.59 -5.17 8.36
N ASP A 136 10.58 -5.28 7.56
CA ASP A 136 9.17 -5.19 7.94
C ASP A 136 8.82 -3.96 8.80
N PRO A 137 9.13 -2.73 8.37
CA PRO A 137 8.83 -1.54 9.18
C PRO A 137 7.32 -1.33 9.37
N HIS A 138 6.50 -1.84 8.47
CA HIS A 138 5.04 -1.75 8.52
C HIS A 138 4.52 -0.37 8.93
N ILE A 139 5.04 0.69 8.31
CA ILE A 139 4.61 2.07 8.60
C ILE A 139 3.10 2.17 8.42
N GLY A 140 2.42 2.66 9.46
CA GLY A 140 0.98 2.80 9.50
C GLY A 140 0.23 1.65 10.18
N VAL A 141 0.90 0.63 10.70
CA VAL A 141 0.27 -0.38 11.55
C VAL A 141 -0.22 0.25 12.85
N LEU A 142 -1.39 -0.21 13.34
CA LEU A 142 -1.91 0.09 14.66
C LEU A 142 -1.83 -1.17 15.52
N ALA A 143 -1.16 -1.08 16.66
CA ALA A 143 -1.16 -2.15 17.65
C ALA A 143 -1.31 -1.57 19.04
N HIS A 144 -2.13 -2.21 19.88
CA HIS A 144 -2.37 -1.76 21.25
C HIS A 144 -1.52 -2.54 22.24
N ALA A 145 -1.01 -1.84 23.25
CA ALA A 145 -0.15 -2.40 24.30
C ALA A 145 -0.75 -3.66 24.98
N VAL A 146 -2.06 -3.69 25.15
CA VAL A 146 -2.77 -4.83 25.73
C VAL A 146 -2.73 -6.10 24.86
N GLU A 147 -2.54 -5.96 23.55
CA GLU A 147 -2.48 -7.05 22.59
C GLU A 147 -1.06 -7.55 22.39
N THR A 148 -0.10 -6.62 22.43
CA THR A 148 1.31 -6.90 22.14
C THR A 148 2.15 -7.17 23.39
N LEU A 149 1.61 -6.91 24.57
CA LEU A 149 2.32 -6.93 25.86
C LEU A 149 3.52 -5.94 25.89
N GLY A 150 3.47 -4.91 25.05
CA GLY A 150 4.51 -3.89 24.92
C GLY A 150 3.97 -2.48 25.09
N GLU A 151 4.24 -1.62 24.16
CA GLU A 151 3.73 -0.25 24.06
C GLU A 151 2.70 -0.14 22.93
N ASP A 152 1.84 0.88 22.98
CA ASP A 152 1.01 1.24 21.83
C ASP A 152 1.92 1.61 20.65
N TYR A 153 1.58 1.09 19.48
CA TYR A 153 2.31 1.37 18.25
C TYR A 153 1.38 2.00 17.22
N ASP A 154 1.74 3.17 16.78
CA ASP A 154 1.02 3.97 15.81
C ASP A 154 1.99 4.58 14.77
N LEU A 155 1.48 5.46 13.90
CA LEU A 155 2.27 6.09 12.87
C LEU A 155 3.43 6.93 13.43
N ASP A 156 3.18 7.70 14.47
CA ASP A 156 4.18 8.62 15.05
C ASP A 156 5.27 7.83 15.79
N LYS A 157 4.88 6.80 16.53
CA LYS A 157 5.82 5.89 17.20
C LYS A 157 6.72 5.20 16.17
N GLY A 158 6.15 4.62 15.11
CA GLY A 158 6.91 3.95 14.06
C GLY A 158 7.91 4.88 13.36
N ILE A 159 7.51 6.11 13.03
CA ILE A 159 8.42 7.12 12.46
C ILE A 159 9.55 7.47 13.43
N SER A 160 9.22 7.65 14.72
CA SER A 160 10.19 7.99 15.74
C SER A 160 11.22 6.89 15.93
N ASP A 161 10.77 5.63 15.99
CA ASP A 161 11.65 4.47 16.18
C ASP A 161 12.60 4.27 14.98
N ILE A 162 12.10 4.40 13.75
CA ILE A 162 12.95 4.31 12.55
C ILE A 162 14.00 5.43 12.55
N LYS A 163 13.63 6.66 12.92
CA LYS A 163 14.59 7.77 13.00
C LYS A 163 15.65 7.55 14.08
N ALA A 164 15.25 7.08 15.24
CA ALA A 164 16.19 6.76 16.31
C ALA A 164 17.15 5.63 15.90
N ALA A 165 16.62 4.58 15.27
CA ALA A 165 17.41 3.46 14.78
C ALA A 165 18.43 3.89 13.71
N ILE A 166 18.04 4.68 12.72
CA ILE A 166 18.96 5.14 11.67
C ILE A 166 20.03 6.07 12.25
N ASP A 167 19.65 6.95 13.19
CA ASP A 167 20.60 7.84 13.83
C ASP A 167 21.68 7.06 14.58
N TYR A 168 21.26 6.07 15.38
CA TYR A 168 22.16 5.19 16.09
C TYR A 168 23.06 4.37 15.13
N CYS A 169 22.48 3.74 14.13
CA CYS A 169 23.21 2.91 13.17
C CYS A 169 24.26 3.74 12.40
N VAL A 170 23.88 4.94 11.93
CA VAL A 170 24.82 5.83 11.24
C VAL A 170 25.94 6.29 12.16
N ASP A 171 25.63 6.65 13.41
CA ASP A 171 26.63 7.12 14.35
C ASP A 171 27.63 6.00 14.71
N CYS A 172 27.18 4.76 14.85
CA CYS A 172 28.01 3.59 15.15
C CYS A 172 28.75 3.01 13.93
N ALA A 173 28.29 3.27 12.70
CA ALA A 173 28.89 2.72 11.50
C ALA A 173 30.36 3.14 11.34
N PRO A 174 31.24 2.30 10.79
CA PRO A 174 32.62 2.68 10.47
C PRO A 174 32.66 3.76 9.39
N ALA A 175 33.82 4.39 9.22
CA ALA A 175 34.05 5.39 8.17
C ALA A 175 34.26 4.72 6.82
N SER A 176 33.22 4.11 6.26
CA SER A 176 33.21 3.54 4.91
C SER A 176 32.89 4.58 3.85
N GLU A 177 33.36 4.38 2.64
CA GLU A 177 33.07 5.27 1.52
C GLU A 177 31.60 5.17 1.12
N GLU A 178 31.07 3.93 1.01
CA GLU A 178 29.68 3.67 0.67
C GLU A 178 28.83 3.37 1.90
N GLY A 179 27.63 3.96 1.94
CA GLY A 179 26.55 3.58 2.83
C GLY A 179 25.40 2.96 2.05
N TRP A 180 24.82 1.87 2.51
CA TRP A 180 23.68 1.22 1.87
C TRP A 180 22.47 1.28 2.79
N PHE A 181 21.39 1.90 2.32
CA PHE A 181 20.08 1.81 2.94
C PHE A 181 19.30 0.68 2.27
N ILE A 182 18.97 -0.34 3.02
CA ILE A 182 18.26 -1.51 2.50
C ILE A 182 17.00 -1.73 3.31
N ASN A 183 15.83 -1.47 2.71
CA ASN A 183 14.56 -1.98 3.20
C ASN A 183 14.28 -3.30 2.49
N VAL A 184 14.12 -4.39 3.24
CA VAL A 184 13.91 -5.72 2.66
C VAL A 184 12.44 -6.03 2.35
N GLY A 185 11.55 -5.05 2.40
CA GLY A 185 10.14 -5.15 2.05
C GLY A 185 9.20 -4.77 3.18
N ASP A 186 7.91 -4.72 2.88
CA ASP A 186 6.84 -4.34 3.80
C ASP A 186 7.10 -3.02 4.53
N LEU A 187 7.60 -2.03 3.76
CA LEU A 187 7.80 -0.66 4.27
C LEU A 187 6.51 -0.08 4.81
N THR A 188 5.41 -0.24 4.06
CA THR A 188 4.09 0.19 4.48
C THR A 188 3.21 -0.99 4.85
N HIS A 189 2.38 -0.82 5.88
CA HIS A 189 1.51 -1.88 6.36
C HIS A 189 0.41 -2.24 5.36
N ALA A 190 -0.06 -1.30 4.54
CA ALA A 190 -1.08 -1.52 3.53
C ALA A 190 -0.64 -1.03 2.15
N ASN A 191 -1.03 -1.80 1.11
CA ASN A 191 -0.73 -1.50 -0.28
C ASN A 191 -1.55 -0.34 -0.83
N ASP A 192 -2.79 -0.23 -0.40
CA ASP A 192 -3.77 0.71 -0.94
C ASP A 192 -4.78 1.20 0.11
N THR A 193 -5.75 1.98 -0.34
CA THR A 193 -6.82 2.55 0.50
C THR A 193 -7.83 1.54 1.02
N LYS A 194 -7.79 0.28 0.58
CA LYS A 194 -8.71 -0.77 1.07
C LYS A 194 -8.30 -1.28 2.43
N HIS A 195 -7.01 -1.13 2.78
CA HIS A 195 -6.43 -1.65 4.01
C HIS A 195 -6.65 -3.17 4.15
N GLU A 196 -6.38 -3.88 3.05
CA GLU A 196 -6.48 -5.32 2.94
C GLU A 196 -5.16 -5.88 2.39
N THR A 197 -4.79 -7.09 2.81
CA THR A 197 -3.60 -7.75 2.27
C THR A 197 -3.80 -8.06 0.77
N PRO A 198 -2.84 -7.73 -0.10
CA PRO A 198 -2.99 -7.88 -1.56
C PRO A 198 -3.33 -9.32 -2.01
N GLY A 199 -2.75 -10.32 -1.34
CA GLY A 199 -2.92 -11.74 -1.74
C GLY A 199 -4.22 -12.37 -1.25
N HIS A 200 -4.68 -12.03 -0.05
CA HIS A 200 -5.77 -12.75 0.62
C HIS A 200 -6.95 -11.87 1.02
N GLY A 201 -6.86 -10.55 0.90
CA GLY A 201 -7.93 -9.64 1.27
C GLY A 201 -8.24 -9.60 2.76
N ASN A 202 -7.28 -9.95 3.61
CA ASN A 202 -7.44 -9.84 5.05
C ASN A 202 -7.40 -8.37 5.45
N ARG A 203 -8.33 -7.95 6.30
CA ARG A 203 -8.35 -6.59 6.84
C ARG A 203 -7.17 -6.38 7.77
N MET A 204 -6.63 -5.17 7.70
CA MET A 204 -5.51 -4.75 8.52
C MET A 204 -5.89 -3.55 9.37
N ASP A 205 -5.37 -3.52 10.60
CA ASP A 205 -5.58 -2.40 11.52
C ASP A 205 -4.56 -1.30 11.22
N MET A 206 -5.10 -0.13 10.84
CA MET A 206 -4.31 1.00 10.39
C MET A 206 -4.38 2.17 11.37
N ALA A 207 -3.23 2.70 11.75
CA ALA A 207 -3.11 3.90 12.57
C ALA A 207 -3.47 5.18 11.80
N ALA A 208 -3.42 5.16 10.46
CA ALA A 208 -3.61 6.33 9.63
C ALA A 208 -4.23 5.98 8.28
N ARG A 209 -4.73 7.00 7.57
CA ARG A 209 -5.17 6.85 6.19
C ARG A 209 -3.98 6.55 5.27
N HIS A 210 -4.21 5.77 4.23
CA HIS A 210 -3.17 5.36 3.28
C HIS A 210 -2.31 6.54 2.77
N ASN A 211 -2.92 7.66 2.38
CA ASN A 211 -2.17 8.83 1.93
C ASN A 211 -1.24 9.42 3.01
N GLN A 212 -1.63 9.39 4.27
CA GLN A 212 -0.78 9.84 5.38
C GLN A 212 0.38 8.88 5.58
N THR A 213 0.11 7.56 5.52
CA THR A 213 1.13 6.50 5.57
C THR A 213 2.16 6.66 4.46
N MET A 214 1.73 6.88 3.21
CA MET A 214 2.62 7.09 2.07
C MET A 214 3.50 8.32 2.22
N ARG A 215 2.93 9.46 2.69
CA ARG A 215 3.71 10.67 2.99
C ARG A 215 4.74 10.43 4.09
N ALA A 216 4.35 9.70 5.12
CA ALA A 216 5.23 9.35 6.23
C ALA A 216 6.37 8.43 5.78
N ALA A 217 6.07 7.41 4.98
CA ALA A 217 7.06 6.50 4.39
C ALA A 217 8.09 7.25 3.55
N GLY A 218 7.64 8.10 2.61
CA GLY A 218 8.54 8.93 1.82
C GLY A 218 9.39 9.88 2.66
N ALA A 219 8.79 10.52 3.67
CA ALA A 219 9.50 11.45 4.55
C ALA A 219 10.54 10.75 5.43
N VAL A 220 10.23 9.57 5.97
CA VAL A 220 11.15 8.83 6.84
C VAL A 220 12.33 8.26 6.05
N ILE A 221 12.13 7.73 4.85
CA ILE A 221 13.25 7.26 4.01
C ILE A 221 14.14 8.45 3.62
N ARG A 222 13.56 9.59 3.25
CA ARG A 222 14.35 10.81 2.99
C ARG A 222 15.19 11.23 4.20
N TYR A 223 14.62 11.14 5.40
CA TYR A 223 15.38 11.39 6.63
C TYR A 223 16.55 10.43 6.75
N CYS A 224 16.32 9.12 6.57
CA CYS A 224 17.35 8.09 6.63
C CYS A 224 18.49 8.37 5.64
N ILE A 225 18.18 8.61 4.38
CA ILE A 225 19.16 8.93 3.34
C ILE A 225 19.92 10.22 3.68
N SER A 226 19.21 11.26 4.15
CA SER A 226 19.85 12.53 4.55
C SER A 226 20.82 12.35 5.72
N LYS A 227 20.46 11.52 6.70
CA LYS A 227 21.37 11.19 7.82
C LYS A 227 22.59 10.42 7.33
N MET A 228 22.40 9.43 6.45
CA MET A 228 23.51 8.66 5.87
C MET A 228 24.46 9.56 5.05
N LEU A 229 23.94 10.51 4.28
CA LEU A 229 24.74 11.47 3.52
C LEU A 229 25.60 12.40 4.40
N THR A 230 25.32 12.50 5.68
CA THR A 230 26.21 13.25 6.61
C THR A 230 27.49 12.49 6.92
N LYS A 231 27.52 11.16 6.76
CA LYS A 231 28.63 10.30 7.11
C LYS A 231 29.31 9.65 5.91
N PHE A 232 28.52 9.14 4.96
CA PHE A 232 29.06 8.42 3.81
C PHE A 232 29.24 9.34 2.61
N LYS A 233 30.21 9.01 1.75
CA LYS A 233 30.48 9.76 0.53
C LYS A 233 29.36 9.52 -0.50
N THR A 234 28.94 8.26 -0.63
CA THR A 234 27.83 7.85 -1.49
C THR A 234 26.84 6.98 -0.72
N VAL A 235 25.57 7.00 -1.13
CA VAL A 235 24.50 6.21 -0.52
C VAL A 235 23.75 5.46 -1.61
N LYS A 236 23.72 4.13 -1.50
CA LYS A 236 22.89 3.25 -2.32
C LYS A 236 21.60 2.95 -1.58
N VAL A 237 20.48 3.01 -2.27
CA VAL A 237 19.15 2.84 -1.69
C VAL A 237 18.45 1.68 -2.38
N ILE A 238 18.12 0.65 -1.62
CA ILE A 238 17.23 -0.43 -2.02
C ILE A 238 15.98 -0.36 -1.15
N ASN A 239 14.83 -0.20 -1.76
CA ASN A 239 13.55 -0.40 -1.13
C ASN A 239 12.85 -1.54 -1.87
N ALA A 240 13.06 -2.76 -1.37
CA ALA A 240 12.45 -3.95 -1.94
C ALA A 240 10.94 -3.94 -1.64
N ARG A 241 10.15 -4.51 -2.54
CA ARG A 241 8.74 -4.72 -2.30
C ARG A 241 8.52 -5.94 -1.42
N GLY A 242 7.56 -5.86 -0.50
CA GLY A 242 7.07 -7.01 0.25
C GLY A 242 5.73 -7.55 -0.28
N ASN A 243 5.07 -8.35 0.53
CA ASN A 243 3.73 -8.87 0.23
C ASN A 243 2.61 -7.92 0.69
N HIS A 244 2.89 -6.99 1.59
CA HIS A 244 1.93 -5.96 2.04
C HIS A 244 1.92 -4.71 1.16
N ASP A 245 3.00 -4.38 0.47
CA ASP A 245 3.22 -3.07 -0.13
C ASP A 245 3.68 -3.09 -1.60
N VAL A 246 3.22 -4.06 -2.38
CA VAL A 246 3.65 -4.28 -3.78
C VAL A 246 3.62 -3.02 -4.63
N ASP A 247 2.48 -2.31 -4.67
CA ASP A 247 2.31 -1.08 -5.44
C ASP A 247 2.82 0.15 -4.67
N ALA A 248 2.66 0.15 -3.33
CA ALA A 248 3.15 1.21 -2.48
C ALA A 248 4.68 1.31 -2.50
N ALA A 249 5.40 0.19 -2.46
CA ALA A 249 6.86 0.17 -2.58
C ALA A 249 7.32 0.74 -3.92
N PHE A 250 6.66 0.38 -5.03
CA PHE A 250 6.94 0.94 -6.35
C PHE A 250 6.74 2.47 -6.37
N ALA A 251 5.62 2.95 -5.81
CA ALA A 251 5.35 4.39 -5.74
C ALA A 251 6.40 5.15 -4.91
N VAL A 252 6.89 4.54 -3.81
CA VAL A 252 7.97 5.10 -3.00
C VAL A 252 9.29 5.12 -3.78
N ASN A 253 9.62 4.07 -4.53
CA ASN A 253 10.83 4.04 -5.36
C ASN A 253 10.80 5.14 -6.40
N LEU A 254 9.71 5.28 -7.16
CA LEU A 254 9.55 6.33 -8.15
C LEU A 254 9.65 7.74 -7.53
N TYR A 255 9.10 7.92 -6.32
CA TYR A 255 9.23 9.16 -5.56
C TYR A 255 10.69 9.44 -5.21
N LEU A 256 11.45 8.44 -4.73
CA LEU A 256 12.85 8.60 -4.34
C LEU A 256 13.74 8.89 -5.55
N GLU A 257 13.52 8.22 -6.68
CA GLU A 257 14.21 8.53 -7.95
C GLU A 257 14.02 10.01 -8.33
N GLY A 258 12.79 10.52 -8.31
CA GLY A 258 12.52 11.92 -8.59
C GLY A 258 13.13 12.90 -7.57
N VAL A 259 13.14 12.55 -6.28
CA VAL A 259 13.73 13.38 -5.21
C VAL A 259 15.24 13.51 -5.36
N TYR A 260 15.91 12.43 -5.74
CA TYR A 260 17.37 12.34 -5.80
C TYR A 260 17.93 12.38 -7.22
N GLU A 261 17.11 12.66 -8.23
CA GLU A 261 17.52 12.78 -9.64
C GLU A 261 18.78 13.66 -9.84
N ASN A 262 18.89 14.74 -9.06
CA ASN A 262 19.98 15.70 -9.14
C ASN A 262 21.00 15.59 -7.98
N GLU A 263 20.99 14.51 -7.21
CA GLU A 263 21.95 14.27 -6.12
C GLU A 263 22.88 13.10 -6.52
N PRO A 264 24.06 13.40 -7.09
CA PRO A 264 24.96 12.36 -7.65
C PRO A 264 25.54 11.41 -6.60
N ARG A 265 25.35 11.70 -5.32
CA ARG A 265 25.80 10.87 -4.21
C ARG A 265 24.78 9.82 -3.82
N VAL A 266 23.58 9.83 -4.38
CA VAL A 266 22.51 8.88 -4.09
C VAL A 266 22.18 8.07 -5.34
N GLU A 267 22.25 6.76 -5.21
CA GLU A 267 21.81 5.82 -6.24
C GLU A 267 20.60 5.07 -5.71
N VAL A 268 19.44 5.27 -6.34
CA VAL A 268 18.22 4.54 -6.01
C VAL A 268 18.10 3.35 -6.96
N PHE A 269 18.04 2.15 -6.38
CA PHE A 269 17.81 0.92 -7.15
C PHE A 269 16.31 0.74 -7.36
N GLY A 270 15.79 1.35 -8.43
CA GLY A 270 14.41 1.18 -8.86
C GLY A 270 14.32 0.00 -9.81
N ASN A 271 13.73 -1.10 -9.39
CA ASN A 271 13.36 -2.18 -10.29
C ASN A 271 12.01 -2.78 -9.89
N ASP A 272 11.30 -3.31 -10.88
CA ASP A 272 10.01 -3.97 -10.69
C ASP A 272 10.17 -5.41 -10.16
N SER A 273 11.40 -5.88 -10.00
CA SER A 273 11.70 -7.22 -9.56
C SER A 273 11.55 -7.38 -8.05
N LYS A 274 11.16 -8.56 -7.61
CA LYS A 274 11.25 -8.97 -6.20
C LYS A 274 12.70 -9.09 -5.71
N PHE A 275 13.66 -9.21 -6.64
CA PHE A 275 15.04 -9.51 -6.35
C PHE A 275 15.92 -8.35 -6.78
N ASN A 276 16.70 -7.85 -5.85
CA ASN A 276 17.66 -6.79 -6.06
C ASN A 276 19.07 -7.35 -5.82
N PHE A 277 20.06 -6.85 -6.56
CA PHE A 277 21.42 -7.35 -6.47
C PHE A 277 22.40 -6.19 -6.38
N ILE A 278 23.35 -6.27 -5.46
CA ILE A 278 24.45 -5.32 -5.31
C ILE A 278 25.76 -6.06 -5.43
N GLU A 279 26.67 -5.56 -6.24
CA GLU A 279 28.07 -5.97 -6.26
C GLU A 279 28.92 -5.04 -5.40
N PHE A 280 29.78 -5.61 -4.57
CA PHE A 280 30.80 -4.88 -3.85
C PHE A 280 32.10 -5.70 -3.76
N GLY A 281 33.13 -5.25 -4.44
CA GLY A 281 34.36 -6.01 -4.58
C GLY A 281 34.11 -7.41 -5.16
N ASN A 282 34.45 -8.44 -4.40
CA ASN A 282 34.24 -9.84 -4.77
C ASN A 282 32.91 -10.41 -4.25
N ASN A 283 32.02 -9.58 -3.75
CA ASN A 283 30.76 -10.01 -3.15
C ASN A 283 29.59 -9.68 -4.06
N LEU A 284 28.64 -10.62 -4.20
CA LEU A 284 27.33 -10.41 -4.77
C LEU A 284 26.28 -10.58 -3.66
N ILE A 285 25.52 -9.54 -3.38
CA ILE A 285 24.51 -9.54 -2.34
C ILE A 285 23.13 -9.49 -3.01
N GLY A 286 22.30 -10.50 -2.72
CA GLY A 286 20.91 -10.52 -3.14
C GLY A 286 20.01 -10.02 -2.02
N VAL A 287 19.03 -9.18 -2.37
CA VAL A 287 18.03 -8.63 -1.45
C VAL A 287 16.63 -8.98 -1.95
N ASN A 288 15.82 -9.59 -1.10
CA ASN A 288 14.41 -9.87 -1.33
C ASN A 288 13.68 -9.97 0.00
N HIS A 289 12.35 -9.88 -0.05
CA HIS A 289 11.49 -9.94 1.14
C HIS A 289 11.31 -11.36 1.70
N GLY A 290 11.51 -12.40 0.86
CA GLY A 290 11.33 -13.80 1.27
C GLY A 290 9.97 -14.38 0.90
N ASP A 291 8.98 -13.57 0.52
CA ASP A 291 7.67 -14.04 0.11
C ASP A 291 7.73 -14.87 -1.19
N GLY A 292 7.08 -16.04 -1.20
CA GLY A 292 6.91 -16.87 -2.38
C GLY A 292 8.18 -17.56 -2.91
N ILE A 293 9.27 -17.56 -2.14
CA ILE A 293 10.48 -18.32 -2.46
C ILE A 293 11.06 -18.99 -1.23
N ASN A 294 11.58 -20.21 -1.41
CA ASN A 294 12.29 -20.93 -0.36
C ASN A 294 13.79 -20.63 -0.44
N ASP A 295 14.46 -20.53 0.69
CA ASP A 295 15.86 -20.15 0.84
C ASP A 295 16.79 -20.96 -0.07
N HIS A 296 16.58 -22.28 -0.20
CA HIS A 296 17.40 -23.17 -1.04
C HIS A 296 17.31 -22.83 -2.55
N ARG A 297 16.34 -22.02 -2.98
CA ARG A 297 16.21 -21.57 -4.37
C ARG A 297 16.88 -20.22 -4.65
N LEU A 298 17.28 -19.48 -3.61
CA LEU A 298 17.85 -18.13 -3.77
C LEU A 298 19.11 -18.13 -4.63
N CYS A 299 20.01 -19.10 -4.43
CA CYS A 299 21.19 -19.25 -5.27
C CYS A 299 20.85 -19.45 -6.76
N GLY A 300 19.79 -20.24 -7.05
CA GLY A 300 19.30 -20.44 -8.41
C GLY A 300 18.70 -19.17 -9.03
N VAL A 301 18.09 -18.32 -8.23
CA VAL A 301 17.61 -16.99 -8.68
C VAL A 301 18.81 -16.09 -8.97
N MET A 302 19.79 -16.02 -8.08
CA MET A 302 21.00 -15.20 -8.28
C MET A 302 21.75 -15.60 -9.55
N THR A 303 21.95 -16.89 -9.79
CA THR A 303 22.62 -17.37 -11.00
C THR A 303 21.86 -17.05 -12.29
N ARG A 304 20.53 -16.97 -12.23
CA ARG A 304 19.69 -16.67 -13.39
C ARG A 304 19.54 -15.16 -13.63
N CYS A 305 19.25 -14.41 -12.56
CA CYS A 305 18.87 -13.00 -12.66
C CYS A 305 20.09 -12.07 -12.65
N ALA A 306 21.21 -12.51 -12.06
CA ALA A 306 22.47 -11.77 -11.98
C ALA A 306 23.64 -12.61 -12.50
N ALA A 307 23.47 -13.32 -13.62
CA ALA A 307 24.40 -14.31 -14.14
C ALA A 307 25.82 -13.75 -14.33
N GLU A 308 25.95 -12.55 -14.89
CA GLU A 308 27.25 -11.92 -15.11
C GLU A 308 27.94 -11.56 -13.78
N ALA A 309 27.22 -10.94 -12.85
CA ALA A 309 27.71 -10.62 -11.53
C ALA A 309 28.09 -11.89 -10.75
N TRP A 310 27.25 -12.92 -10.85
CA TRP A 310 27.56 -14.25 -10.29
C TRP A 310 28.86 -14.82 -10.80
N GLY A 311 29.13 -14.67 -12.09
CA GLY A 311 30.40 -15.16 -12.72
C GLY A 311 31.63 -14.39 -12.28
N ARG A 312 31.47 -13.06 -12.00
CA ARG A 312 32.60 -12.20 -11.58
C ARG A 312 32.91 -12.26 -10.10
N THR A 313 31.93 -12.57 -9.26
CA THR A 313 32.07 -12.51 -7.82
C THR A 313 32.44 -13.85 -7.20
N LYS A 314 33.10 -13.80 -6.05
CA LYS A 314 33.56 -14.99 -5.33
C LYS A 314 32.64 -15.38 -4.18
N TYR A 315 32.05 -14.41 -3.51
CA TYR A 315 31.19 -14.59 -2.33
C TYR A 315 29.76 -14.18 -2.63
N ARG A 316 28.82 -14.94 -2.07
CA ARG A 316 27.37 -14.74 -2.29
C ARG A 316 26.62 -15.01 -1.00
#